data_6780c85093b42e594f66bb50b59e4f1b
#
_entry.id   6780c85093b42e594f66bb50b59e4f1b
#
_cell.length_a   1.000
_cell.length_b   1.000
_cell.length_c   1.000
_cell.angle_alpha   90.00
_cell.angle_beta   90.00
_cell.angle_gamma   90.00
#
_symmetry.space_group_name_H-M   'P 1'
#
loop_
_entity.id
_entity.type
_entity.pdbx_description
1 polymer ?
#
loop_
_entity_poly.entity_id
_entity_poly.type
_entity_poly.pdbx_seq_one_letter_code
_entity_poly.pdbx_strand_id
1 'polypeptide(L)'
;FNISLMGVHLSRISEELIIWSSSQFDYLDLPEELCTGSSIMPQKKNPDMAELVRGGSSKTIGNLVTLLSLIKNQPLSYNRDNQEDKGPIFDSIDYALGSLDITTAMIAGAKFNHDSMLTDVYDGYICATDLAEYLVIKGIPFRDAHAVSGKAVQLAESNDVLLSELSLKDLKKLSAVIEKD
;
A
#
# COMPACT_ATOMS: atom_id res chain seq x y z
N PHE A 1 18.80 6.61 -13.23
CA PHE A 1 18.44 5.56 -12.28
C PHE A 1 17.50 6.09 -11.18
N ASN A 2 17.88 7.13 -10.45
CA ASN A 2 17.09 7.62 -9.30
C ASN A 2 15.66 8.05 -9.69
N ILE A 3 15.47 8.67 -10.85
CA ILE A 3 14.14 9.04 -11.35
C ILE A 3 13.30 7.78 -11.62
N SER A 4 13.90 6.75 -12.20
CA SER A 4 13.19 5.49 -12.45
C SER A 4 12.79 4.79 -11.15
N LEU A 5 13.68 4.79 -10.15
CA LEU A 5 13.38 4.24 -8.84
C LEU A 5 12.26 5.03 -8.13
N MET A 6 12.29 6.36 -8.22
CA MET A 6 11.21 7.21 -7.72
C MET A 6 9.89 6.90 -8.43
N GLY A 7 9.91 6.74 -9.75
CA GLY A 7 8.74 6.32 -10.53
C GLY A 7 8.14 5.00 -10.02
N VAL A 8 8.98 4.02 -9.68
CA VAL A 8 8.52 2.76 -9.07
C VAL A 8 7.85 3.00 -7.72
N HIS A 9 8.39 3.87 -6.87
CA HIS A 9 7.77 4.18 -5.57
C HIS A 9 6.44 4.92 -5.75
N LEU A 10 6.35 5.90 -6.67
CA LEU A 10 5.12 6.59 -6.98
C LEU A 10 4.06 5.63 -7.55
N SER A 11 4.46 4.67 -8.39
CA SER A 11 3.58 3.62 -8.90
C SER A 11 2.98 2.78 -7.75
N ARG A 12 3.76 2.42 -6.75
CA ARG A 12 3.29 1.66 -5.58
C ARG A 12 2.30 2.45 -4.73
N ILE A 13 2.58 3.72 -4.45
CA ILE A 13 1.63 4.60 -3.73
C ILE A 13 0.33 4.73 -4.53
N SER A 14 0.43 4.92 -5.84
CA SER A 14 -0.75 5.01 -6.71
C SER A 14 -1.60 3.74 -6.68
N GLU A 15 -0.97 2.55 -6.65
CA GLU A 15 -1.68 1.27 -6.53
C GLU A 15 -2.47 1.20 -5.22
N GLU A 16 -1.87 1.58 -4.09
CA GLU A 16 -2.56 1.64 -2.80
C GLU A 16 -3.76 2.60 -2.85
N LEU A 17 -3.59 3.81 -3.42
CA LEU A 17 -4.68 4.78 -3.56
C LEU A 17 -5.83 4.22 -4.41
N ILE A 18 -5.52 3.50 -5.50
CA ILE A 18 -6.53 2.87 -6.37
C ILE A 18 -7.29 1.78 -5.62
N ILE A 19 -6.59 0.87 -4.95
CA ILE A 19 -7.19 -0.22 -4.18
C ILE A 19 -8.06 0.33 -3.06
N TRP A 20 -7.52 1.26 -2.26
CA TRP A 20 -8.20 1.80 -1.09
C TRP A 20 -9.40 2.69 -1.43
N SER A 21 -9.43 3.29 -2.62
CA SER A 21 -10.58 4.07 -3.11
C SER A 21 -11.64 3.20 -3.80
N SER A 22 -11.40 1.90 -3.96
CA SER A 22 -12.39 1.00 -4.55
C SER A 22 -13.57 0.77 -3.60
N SER A 23 -14.75 0.48 -4.16
CA SER A 23 -15.96 0.21 -3.38
C SER A 23 -15.87 -1.05 -2.50
N GLN A 24 -14.89 -1.92 -2.74
CA GLN A 24 -14.66 -3.13 -1.95
C GLN A 24 -13.93 -2.82 -0.65
N PHE A 25 -12.98 -1.87 -0.67
CA PHE A 25 -12.23 -1.46 0.51
C PHE A 25 -12.86 -0.24 1.19
N ASP A 26 -13.26 0.75 0.40
CA ASP A 26 -13.87 2.00 0.89
C ASP A 26 -13.06 2.66 2.03
N TYR A 27 -11.72 2.63 1.92
CA TYR A 27 -10.81 3.15 2.94
C TYR A 27 -10.52 4.63 2.76
N LEU A 28 -10.65 5.15 1.53
CA LEU A 28 -10.44 6.58 1.27
C LEU A 28 -11.25 7.07 0.07
N ASP A 29 -11.58 8.35 0.12
CA ASP A 29 -12.08 9.14 -0.99
C ASP A 29 -11.00 10.06 -1.52
N LEU A 30 -10.73 9.98 -2.83
CA LEU A 30 -9.86 10.93 -3.52
C LEU A 30 -10.62 12.23 -3.86
N PRO A 31 -9.93 13.37 -4.00
CA PRO A 31 -10.54 14.63 -4.46
C PRO A 31 -11.27 14.46 -5.78
N GLU A 32 -12.48 15.02 -5.90
CA GLU A 32 -13.31 14.88 -7.12
C GLU A 32 -12.63 15.45 -8.36
N GLU A 33 -11.91 16.54 -8.21
CA GLU A 33 -11.17 17.21 -9.28
C GLU A 33 -10.00 16.38 -9.84
N LEU A 34 -9.59 15.33 -9.12
CA LEU A 34 -8.52 14.39 -9.51
C LEU A 34 -9.07 13.02 -9.94
N CYS A 35 -10.39 12.91 -10.04
CA CYS A 35 -11.09 11.73 -10.50
C CYS A 35 -11.90 12.05 -11.74
N THR A 36 -12.23 11.04 -12.55
CA THR A 36 -13.18 11.21 -13.64
C THR A 36 -14.45 10.41 -13.39
N GLY A 37 -15.57 11.00 -13.82
CA GLY A 37 -16.87 10.34 -13.79
C GLY A 37 -17.09 9.45 -15.02
N SER A 38 -18.27 8.84 -15.08
CA SER A 38 -18.78 8.14 -16.25
C SER A 38 -19.98 8.86 -16.83
N SER A 39 -20.07 8.95 -18.14
CA SER A 39 -21.25 9.51 -18.82
C SER A 39 -22.51 8.64 -18.70
N ILE A 40 -22.33 7.37 -18.31
CA ILE A 40 -23.43 6.39 -18.21
C ILE A 40 -23.74 6.05 -16.75
N MET A 41 -22.75 6.05 -15.87
CA MET A 41 -22.87 5.69 -14.47
C MET A 41 -22.59 6.91 -13.59
N PRO A 42 -23.60 7.65 -13.12
CA PRO A 42 -23.39 8.89 -12.37
C PRO A 42 -22.61 8.70 -11.05
N GLN A 43 -22.68 7.50 -10.47
CA GLN A 43 -22.00 7.16 -9.21
C GLN A 43 -20.54 6.75 -9.41
N LYS A 44 -20.08 6.54 -10.65
CA LYS A 44 -18.74 6.07 -10.92
C LYS A 44 -17.72 7.18 -10.76
N LYS A 45 -16.73 6.95 -9.92
CA LYS A 45 -15.59 7.84 -9.67
C LYS A 45 -14.31 7.03 -9.94
N ASN A 46 -13.60 7.39 -11.00
CA ASN A 46 -12.39 6.67 -11.41
C ASN A 46 -11.15 7.38 -10.87
N PRO A 47 -10.18 6.69 -10.27
CA PRO A 47 -8.94 7.27 -9.76
C PRO A 47 -7.91 7.49 -10.88
N ASP A 48 -8.31 8.16 -11.98
CA ASP A 48 -7.52 8.25 -13.22
C ASP A 48 -6.15 8.86 -13.01
N MET A 49 -6.02 9.85 -12.12
CA MET A 49 -4.71 10.46 -11.86
C MET A 49 -3.75 9.44 -11.23
N ALA A 50 -4.22 8.61 -10.30
CA ALA A 50 -3.41 7.53 -9.73
C ALA A 50 -3.04 6.50 -10.80
N GLU A 51 -3.98 6.14 -11.68
CA GLU A 51 -3.72 5.20 -12.79
C GLU A 51 -2.68 5.75 -13.77
N LEU A 52 -2.75 7.04 -14.10
CA LEU A 52 -1.78 7.69 -14.99
C LEU A 52 -0.38 7.77 -14.36
N VAL A 53 -0.27 8.07 -13.07
CA VAL A 53 1.01 8.02 -12.36
C VAL A 53 1.56 6.60 -12.34
N ARG A 54 0.73 5.61 -12.02
CA ARG A 54 1.13 4.20 -12.04
C ARG A 54 1.63 3.76 -13.42
N GLY A 55 0.84 4.00 -14.46
CA GLY A 55 1.17 3.60 -15.83
C GLY A 55 2.38 4.33 -16.39
N GLY A 56 2.49 5.64 -16.11
CA GLY A 56 3.56 6.49 -16.63
C GLY A 56 4.94 6.15 -16.06
N SER A 57 5.03 5.48 -14.90
CA SER A 57 6.31 5.03 -14.32
C SER A 57 7.11 4.14 -15.27
N SER A 58 6.45 3.39 -16.14
CA SER A 58 7.10 2.55 -17.15
C SER A 58 7.98 3.33 -18.13
N LYS A 59 7.62 4.59 -18.42
CA LYS A 59 8.42 5.46 -19.31
C LYS A 59 9.80 5.73 -18.73
N THR A 60 9.90 6.02 -17.44
CA THR A 60 11.20 6.32 -16.80
C THR A 60 12.13 5.10 -16.78
N ILE A 61 11.56 3.89 -16.69
CA ILE A 61 12.31 2.63 -16.82
C ILE A 61 12.78 2.45 -18.25
N GLY A 62 11.89 2.66 -19.24
CA GLY A 62 12.25 2.60 -20.66
C GLY A 62 13.35 3.61 -21.02
N ASN A 63 13.23 4.84 -20.53
CA ASN A 63 14.23 5.89 -20.73
C ASN A 63 15.58 5.54 -20.11
N LEU A 64 15.60 4.92 -18.92
CA LEU A 64 16.84 4.41 -18.31
C LEU A 64 17.49 3.34 -19.20
N VAL A 65 16.72 2.40 -19.72
CA VAL A 65 17.23 1.37 -20.63
C VAL A 65 17.74 1.99 -21.92
N THR A 66 17.08 2.99 -22.46
CA THR A 66 17.50 3.75 -23.64
C THR A 66 18.87 4.39 -23.40
N LEU A 67 19.07 5.08 -22.30
CA LEU A 67 20.34 5.73 -21.94
C LEU A 67 21.47 4.71 -21.74
N LEU A 68 21.22 3.61 -21.05
CA LEU A 68 22.20 2.53 -20.88
C LEU A 68 22.58 1.89 -22.23
N SER A 69 21.60 1.72 -23.11
CA SER A 69 21.83 1.19 -24.46
C SER A 69 22.59 2.15 -25.34
N LEU A 70 22.36 3.45 -25.19
CA LEU A 70 23.06 4.50 -25.92
C LEU A 70 24.57 4.47 -25.67
N ILE A 71 24.98 4.33 -24.40
CA ILE A 71 26.40 4.42 -24.02
C ILE A 71 27.15 3.08 -24.07
N LYS A 72 26.48 1.94 -24.20
CA LYS A 72 27.09 0.60 -24.03
C LYS A 72 28.24 0.28 -24.97
N ASN A 73 28.24 0.84 -26.19
CA ASN A 73 29.24 0.52 -27.23
C ASN A 73 30.03 1.75 -27.68
N GLN A 74 29.96 2.84 -26.94
CA GLN A 74 30.73 4.04 -27.27
C GLN A 74 32.19 3.86 -26.85
N PRO A 75 33.17 4.30 -27.69
CA PRO A 75 34.54 4.41 -27.25
C PRO A 75 34.68 5.52 -26.21
N LEU A 76 35.81 5.55 -25.51
CA LEU A 76 36.10 6.65 -24.57
C LEU A 76 36.11 8.00 -25.29
N SER A 77 35.69 9.04 -24.60
CA SER A 77 35.47 10.40 -25.11
C SER A 77 34.10 10.65 -25.71
N TYR A 78 33.83 11.86 -26.19
CA TYR A 78 32.54 12.29 -26.70
C TYR A 78 32.28 11.72 -28.11
N ASN A 79 31.06 11.22 -28.30
CA ASN A 79 30.52 10.81 -29.59
C ASN A 79 29.17 11.49 -29.87
N ARG A 80 28.84 11.66 -31.14
CA ARG A 80 27.61 12.32 -31.58
C ARG A 80 26.34 11.62 -31.12
N ASP A 81 26.40 10.33 -30.87
CA ASP A 81 25.34 9.52 -30.27
C ASP A 81 24.75 10.16 -29.01
N ASN A 82 25.56 10.86 -28.21
CA ASN A 82 25.13 11.54 -26.97
C ASN A 82 24.15 12.69 -27.20
N GLN A 83 23.78 13.02 -28.44
CA GLN A 83 22.67 13.92 -28.74
C GLN A 83 21.31 13.29 -28.40
N GLU A 84 21.22 11.98 -28.44
CA GLU A 84 20.00 11.22 -28.15
C GLU A 84 19.71 11.07 -26.65
N ASP A 85 20.60 11.55 -25.76
CA ASP A 85 20.43 11.46 -24.31
C ASP A 85 19.35 12.42 -23.74
N LYS A 86 19.14 13.54 -24.42
CA LYS A 86 18.32 14.66 -23.89
C LYS A 86 16.84 14.34 -23.84
N GLY A 87 16.31 13.71 -24.88
CA GLY A 87 14.90 13.32 -24.95
C GLY A 87 14.49 12.45 -23.76
N PRO A 88 15.12 11.30 -23.55
CA PRO A 88 14.83 10.41 -22.43
C PRO A 88 15.01 11.06 -21.04
N ILE A 89 16.00 11.94 -20.88
CA ILE A 89 16.24 12.63 -19.59
C ILE A 89 15.12 13.64 -19.33
N PHE A 90 14.80 14.50 -20.29
CA PHE A 90 13.79 15.55 -20.10
C PHE A 90 12.40 14.95 -19.90
N ASP A 91 12.02 13.96 -20.70
CA ASP A 91 10.75 13.24 -20.55
C ASP A 91 10.63 12.57 -19.16
N SER A 92 11.73 12.03 -18.65
CA SER A 92 11.76 11.45 -17.29
C SER A 92 11.62 12.50 -16.20
N ILE A 93 12.22 13.67 -16.36
CA ILE A 93 12.12 14.79 -15.41
C ILE A 93 10.71 15.35 -15.40
N ASP A 94 10.13 15.60 -16.58
CA ASP A 94 8.77 16.14 -16.72
C ASP A 94 7.74 15.18 -16.09
N TYR A 95 7.88 13.88 -16.36
CA TYR A 95 7.05 12.87 -15.72
C TYR A 95 7.21 12.90 -14.18
N ALA A 96 8.43 12.97 -13.70
CA ALA A 96 8.71 12.94 -12.27
C ALA A 96 8.08 14.14 -11.53
N LEU A 97 8.26 15.35 -12.07
CA LEU A 97 7.70 16.58 -11.49
C LEU A 97 6.16 16.53 -11.51
N GLY A 98 5.54 16.25 -12.64
CA GLY A 98 4.09 16.16 -12.75
C GLY A 98 3.50 15.06 -11.86
N SER A 99 4.16 13.91 -11.75
CA SER A 99 3.70 12.81 -10.89
C SER A 99 3.82 13.13 -9.40
N LEU A 100 4.86 13.86 -8.98
CA LEU A 100 5.00 14.33 -7.61
C LEU A 100 3.92 15.34 -7.24
N ASP A 101 3.63 16.30 -8.12
CA ASP A 101 2.60 17.31 -7.89
C ASP A 101 1.22 16.67 -7.76
N ILE A 102 0.87 15.78 -8.68
CA ILE A 102 -0.43 15.08 -8.66
C ILE A 102 -0.55 14.14 -7.44
N THR A 103 0.49 13.37 -7.13
CA THR A 103 0.48 12.48 -5.95
C THR A 103 0.34 13.29 -4.66
N THR A 104 1.02 14.43 -4.57
CA THR A 104 0.89 15.34 -3.43
C THR A 104 -0.54 15.86 -3.30
N ALA A 105 -1.16 16.29 -4.40
CA ALA A 105 -2.53 16.78 -4.40
C ALA A 105 -3.53 15.66 -4.01
N MET A 106 -3.35 14.45 -4.52
CA MET A 106 -4.19 13.29 -4.15
C MET A 106 -4.12 13.01 -2.65
N ILE A 107 -2.91 12.93 -2.08
CA ILE A 107 -2.73 12.61 -0.65
C ILE A 107 -3.22 13.75 0.24
N ALA A 108 -2.94 14.99 -0.11
CA ALA A 108 -3.37 16.17 0.67
C ALA A 108 -4.89 16.33 0.72
N GLY A 109 -5.59 15.95 -0.34
CA GLY A 109 -7.05 16.04 -0.44
C GLY A 109 -7.79 14.75 -0.11
N ALA A 110 -7.09 13.63 0.14
CA ALA A 110 -7.71 12.36 0.48
C ALA A 110 -8.46 12.43 1.82
N LYS A 111 -9.66 11.84 1.84
CA LYS A 111 -10.46 11.68 3.06
C LYS A 111 -10.49 10.20 3.44
N PHE A 112 -9.97 9.88 4.62
CA PHE A 112 -9.90 8.50 5.09
C PHE A 112 -11.20 8.11 5.81
N ASN A 113 -11.73 6.94 5.46
CA ASN A 113 -12.87 6.32 6.12
C ASN A 113 -12.38 5.43 7.28
N HIS A 114 -12.23 6.05 8.43
CA HIS A 114 -11.73 5.37 9.63
C HIS A 114 -12.62 4.20 10.07
N ASP A 115 -13.93 4.28 9.85
CA ASP A 115 -14.86 3.23 10.28
C ASP A 115 -14.67 1.95 9.46
N SER A 116 -14.56 2.08 8.12
CA SER A 116 -14.27 0.93 7.25
C SER A 116 -12.92 0.29 7.58
N MET A 117 -11.88 1.12 7.74
CA MET A 117 -10.54 0.63 8.09
C MET A 117 -10.55 -0.09 9.45
N LEU A 118 -11.25 0.46 10.44
CA LEU A 118 -11.32 -0.13 11.78
C LEU A 118 -12.08 -1.45 11.79
N THR A 119 -13.16 -1.56 11.02
CA THR A 119 -13.93 -2.79 10.87
C THR A 119 -13.05 -3.91 10.35
N ASP A 120 -12.31 -3.68 9.27
CA ASP A 120 -11.44 -4.72 8.68
C ASP A 120 -10.27 -5.11 9.59
N VAL A 121 -9.78 -4.19 10.43
CA VAL A 121 -8.77 -4.50 11.45
C VAL A 121 -9.33 -5.51 12.47
N TYR A 122 -10.56 -5.34 12.90
CA TYR A 122 -11.19 -6.26 13.86
C TYR A 122 -11.56 -7.59 13.21
N ASP A 123 -12.17 -7.56 12.04
CA ASP A 123 -12.60 -8.77 11.32
C ASP A 123 -11.42 -9.66 10.91
N GLY A 124 -10.27 -9.05 10.62
CA GLY A 124 -9.05 -9.77 10.22
C GLY A 124 -8.25 -10.39 11.38
N TYR A 125 -8.74 -10.34 12.63
CA TYR A 125 -8.01 -10.84 13.81
C TYR A 125 -6.57 -10.31 13.96
N ILE A 126 -6.28 -9.11 13.44
CA ILE A 126 -4.94 -8.51 13.46
C ILE A 126 -4.40 -8.40 14.90
N CYS A 127 -5.29 -8.14 15.87
CA CYS A 127 -4.97 -8.10 17.30
C CYS A 127 -4.49 -9.44 17.88
N ALA A 128 -4.50 -10.53 17.14
CA ALA A 128 -3.97 -11.82 17.59
C ALA A 128 -2.46 -11.75 17.90
N THR A 129 -1.73 -10.85 17.23
CA THR A 129 -0.31 -10.60 17.53
C THR A 129 -0.13 -9.97 18.92
N ASP A 130 -1.01 -9.03 19.29
CA ASP A 130 -0.96 -8.37 20.61
C ASP A 130 -1.18 -9.39 21.75
N LEU A 131 -2.06 -10.38 21.52
CA LEU A 131 -2.25 -11.48 22.48
C LEU A 131 -0.97 -12.34 22.61
N ALA A 132 -0.29 -12.61 21.49
CA ALA A 132 0.97 -13.35 21.52
C ALA A 132 2.07 -12.56 22.27
N GLU A 133 2.19 -11.25 22.02
CA GLU A 133 3.13 -10.37 22.71
C GLU A 133 2.83 -10.27 24.22
N TYR A 134 1.55 -10.09 24.57
CA TYR A 134 1.12 -10.12 25.97
C TYR A 134 1.57 -11.39 26.69
N LEU A 135 1.38 -12.56 26.09
CA LEU A 135 1.80 -13.84 26.64
C LEU A 135 3.33 -13.93 26.80
N VAL A 136 4.08 -13.38 25.86
CA VAL A 136 5.55 -13.30 25.96
C VAL A 136 5.97 -12.41 27.13
N ILE A 137 5.32 -11.26 27.34
CA ILE A 137 5.57 -10.38 28.50
C ILE A 137 5.26 -11.10 29.81
N LYS A 138 4.25 -11.97 29.85
CA LYS A 138 3.92 -12.84 31.01
C LYS A 138 4.88 -14.04 31.18
N GLY A 139 5.92 -14.16 30.34
CA GLY A 139 6.98 -15.15 30.44
C GLY A 139 6.78 -16.44 29.64
N ILE A 140 5.79 -16.49 28.76
CA ILE A 140 5.60 -17.62 27.84
C ILE A 140 6.60 -17.52 26.68
N PRO A 141 7.32 -18.60 26.31
CA PRO A 141 8.16 -18.58 25.13
C PRO A 141 7.36 -18.21 23.87
N PHE A 142 7.94 -17.40 22.97
CA PHE A 142 7.24 -16.86 21.78
C PHE A 142 6.53 -17.94 20.96
N ARG A 143 7.16 -19.10 20.75
CA ARG A 143 6.58 -20.22 20.01
C ARG A 143 5.27 -20.72 20.64
N ASP A 144 5.24 -20.81 21.96
CA ASP A 144 4.08 -21.29 22.70
C ASP A 144 3.00 -20.20 22.77
N ALA A 145 3.41 -18.95 22.97
CA ALA A 145 2.53 -17.78 22.92
C ALA A 145 1.81 -17.67 21.57
N HIS A 146 2.54 -17.83 20.47
CA HIS A 146 1.98 -17.84 19.12
C HIS A 146 0.97 -19.00 18.93
N ALA A 147 1.29 -20.19 19.45
CA ALA A 147 0.38 -21.33 19.37
C ALA A 147 -0.91 -21.11 20.18
N VAL A 148 -0.82 -20.45 21.33
CA VAL A 148 -1.99 -20.08 22.16
C VAL A 148 -2.83 -19.02 21.43
N SER A 149 -2.20 -18.00 20.87
CA SER A 149 -2.89 -16.96 20.09
C SER A 149 -3.62 -17.54 18.88
N GLY A 150 -2.99 -18.45 18.14
CA GLY A 150 -3.64 -19.15 17.01
C GLY A 150 -4.86 -19.97 17.45
N LYS A 151 -4.83 -20.61 18.62
CA LYS A 151 -6.00 -21.30 19.18
C LYS A 151 -7.11 -20.34 19.59
N ALA A 152 -6.77 -19.13 20.07
CA ALA A 152 -7.75 -18.11 20.39
C ALA A 152 -8.48 -17.62 19.13
N VAL A 153 -7.75 -17.40 18.03
CA VAL A 153 -8.34 -17.07 16.73
C VAL A 153 -9.29 -18.18 16.26
N GLN A 154 -8.84 -19.44 16.26
CA GLN A 154 -9.70 -20.57 15.87
C GLN A 154 -10.97 -20.68 16.74
N LEU A 155 -10.87 -20.36 18.02
CA LEU A 155 -12.02 -20.35 18.92
C LEU A 155 -12.97 -19.20 18.59
N ALA A 156 -12.46 -18.01 18.28
CA ALA A 156 -13.26 -16.87 17.87
C ALA A 156 -13.99 -17.16 16.54
N GLU A 157 -13.27 -17.66 15.54
CA GLU A 157 -13.83 -18.08 14.24
C GLU A 157 -14.95 -19.14 14.42
N SER A 158 -14.71 -20.15 15.25
CA SER A 158 -15.70 -21.24 15.48
C SER A 158 -16.98 -20.75 16.17
N ASN A 159 -16.90 -19.65 16.91
CA ASN A 159 -18.02 -19.02 17.60
C ASN A 159 -18.64 -17.86 16.82
N ASP A 160 -18.08 -17.51 15.66
CA ASP A 160 -18.49 -16.35 14.84
C ASP A 160 -18.49 -15.03 15.63
N VAL A 161 -17.38 -14.79 16.38
CA VAL A 161 -17.19 -13.60 17.21
C VAL A 161 -15.82 -12.99 16.98
N LEU A 162 -15.64 -11.73 17.34
CA LEU A 162 -14.33 -11.07 17.34
C LEU A 162 -13.44 -11.64 18.44
N LEU A 163 -12.11 -11.56 18.23
CA LEU A 163 -11.14 -12.01 19.25
C LEU A 163 -11.33 -11.27 20.59
N SER A 164 -11.69 -10.00 20.56
CA SER A 164 -11.98 -9.15 21.73
C SER A 164 -13.26 -9.55 22.48
N GLU A 165 -14.15 -10.29 21.85
CA GLU A 165 -15.42 -10.74 22.43
C GLU A 165 -15.29 -12.10 23.13
N LEU A 166 -14.16 -12.79 22.97
CA LEU A 166 -13.91 -14.03 23.71
C LEU A 166 -13.93 -13.76 25.21
N SER A 167 -14.65 -14.62 25.95
CA SER A 167 -14.70 -14.49 27.40
C SER A 167 -13.32 -14.76 28.04
N LEU A 168 -13.01 -14.03 29.11
CA LEU A 168 -11.80 -14.30 29.89
C LEU A 168 -11.71 -15.76 30.36
N LYS A 169 -12.86 -16.41 30.62
CA LYS A 169 -12.94 -17.82 30.99
C LYS A 169 -12.45 -18.73 29.86
N ASP A 170 -12.77 -18.40 28.60
CA ASP A 170 -12.36 -19.20 27.46
C ASP A 170 -10.88 -18.96 27.13
N LEU A 171 -10.42 -17.72 27.23
CA LEU A 171 -9.00 -17.39 27.08
C LEU A 171 -8.15 -18.07 28.16
N LYS A 172 -8.61 -18.13 29.41
CA LYS A 172 -7.92 -18.84 30.49
C LYS A 172 -7.83 -20.36 30.32
N LYS A 173 -8.72 -20.97 29.54
CA LYS A 173 -8.59 -22.39 29.17
C LYS A 173 -7.43 -22.62 28.20
N LEU A 174 -7.08 -21.62 27.38
CA LEU A 174 -5.97 -21.68 26.43
C LEU A 174 -4.62 -21.41 27.13
N SER A 175 -4.61 -20.47 28.09
CA SER A 175 -3.44 -20.18 28.90
C SER A 175 -3.85 -19.61 30.27
N ALA A 176 -3.42 -20.23 31.32
CA ALA A 176 -3.76 -19.83 32.70
C ALA A 176 -3.16 -18.48 33.13
N VAL A 177 -2.16 -17.97 32.38
CA VAL A 177 -1.50 -16.69 32.70
C VAL A 177 -2.27 -15.47 32.19
N ILE A 178 -3.35 -15.69 31.40
CA ILE A 178 -4.20 -14.59 30.88
C ILE A 178 -5.04 -14.05 32.04
N GLU A 179 -4.93 -12.75 32.29
CA GLU A 179 -5.63 -12.03 33.34
C GLU A 179 -6.47 -10.89 32.74
N LYS A 180 -7.31 -10.29 33.59
CA LYS A 180 -8.05 -9.08 33.21
C LYS A 180 -7.17 -7.91 33.64
N ASP A 181 -6.31 -7.49 32.73
CA ASP A 181 -5.45 -6.32 32.93
C ASP A 181 -6.11 -5.06 32.40
#